data_29dd8c2914012ed683766c5d4bdf3c5e
#
_entry.id   29dd8c2914012ed683766c5d4bdf3c5e
#
_cell.length_a   1.000
_cell.length_b   1.000
_cell.length_c   1.000
_cell.angle_alpha   90.00
_cell.angle_beta   90.00
_cell.angle_gamma   90.00
#
_symmetry.space_group_name_H-M   'P 1'
#
loop_
_entity.id
_entity.type
_entity.pdbx_description
1 polymer ?
#
loop_
_entity_poly.entity_id
_entity_poly.type
_entity_poly.pdbx_seq_one_letter_code
_entity_poly.pdbx_strand_id
1 'polypeptide(L)'
;MKRLIVITGPTGIGKTNVAIEIAERLGTEIVSADSRQIYRDIPIGTAAPDAGQLARVRHHFVGTLGLDEYFSAAQYEAEALEVIAHLHSCHNDVVMCGGSMMYVDAVCRGIDDIPTISPEIRTHLMERYERDGIESLRISLLGYDPEYYRMVDLNNHRRIIHALEICLQAGVPYSSLRTGDAKKRPFEIVKIALNMPREQLFDRINRRVDAMMLEGLEQEARKVYPLRHLNSLNTVGFKEMFAYFDGTLSRDTAIERIKKNTRVYAKKQLTWFAKDSQIIWCEPSADAVASIIRF
;
A
#
# COMPACT_ATOMS: atom_id res chain seq x y z
N MET A 1 19.33 16.74 -14.27
CA MET A 1 17.88 16.89 -14.01
C MET A 1 17.52 15.83 -12.97
N LYS A 2 16.79 16.18 -11.91
CA LYS A 2 16.43 15.23 -10.84
C LYS A 2 15.27 14.36 -11.27
N ARG A 3 15.39 13.03 -11.07
CA ARG A 3 14.35 12.07 -11.47
C ARG A 3 14.01 11.11 -10.32
N LEU A 4 12.72 10.81 -10.16
CA LEU A 4 12.22 9.72 -9.32
C LEU A 4 11.85 8.53 -10.22
N ILE A 5 12.60 7.44 -10.10
CA ILE A 5 12.35 6.18 -10.82
C ILE A 5 11.41 5.32 -9.98
N VAL A 6 10.17 5.19 -10.41
CA VAL A 6 9.13 4.44 -9.68
C VAL A 6 9.01 3.04 -10.28
N ILE A 7 9.42 2.03 -9.51
CA ILE A 7 9.32 0.61 -9.89
C ILE A 7 8.12 0.01 -9.15
N THR A 8 7.04 -0.23 -9.89
CA THR A 8 5.79 -0.75 -9.35
C THR A 8 5.35 -2.04 -10.06
N GLY A 9 4.18 -2.54 -9.73
CA GLY A 9 3.61 -3.76 -10.30
C GLY A 9 2.99 -4.67 -9.24
N PRO A 10 2.44 -5.83 -9.64
CA PRO A 10 1.73 -6.72 -8.72
C PRO A 10 2.65 -7.35 -7.68
N THR A 11 2.06 -7.73 -6.54
CA THR A 11 2.78 -8.53 -5.54
C THR A 11 3.23 -9.85 -6.16
N GLY A 12 4.41 -10.34 -5.76
CA GLY A 12 5.00 -11.59 -6.29
C GLY A 12 5.79 -11.42 -7.60
N ILE A 13 5.80 -10.23 -8.24
CA ILE A 13 6.47 -10.01 -9.53
C ILE A 13 8.00 -9.92 -9.43
N GLY A 14 8.57 -9.64 -8.25
CA GLY A 14 10.01 -9.50 -8.06
C GLY A 14 10.54 -8.06 -8.05
N LYS A 15 9.69 -7.08 -7.74
CA LYS A 15 10.06 -5.67 -7.68
C LYS A 15 11.30 -5.36 -6.87
N THR A 16 11.42 -5.96 -5.67
CA THR A 16 12.50 -5.68 -4.72
C THR A 16 13.87 -5.96 -5.33
N ASN A 17 14.07 -7.11 -5.95
CA ASN A 17 15.35 -7.46 -6.57
C ASN A 17 15.69 -6.51 -7.73
N VAL A 18 14.72 -6.22 -8.60
CA VAL A 18 14.92 -5.27 -9.70
C VAL A 18 15.25 -3.88 -9.17
N ALA A 19 14.56 -3.41 -8.13
CA ALA A 19 14.83 -2.10 -7.53
C ALA A 19 16.22 -2.01 -6.89
N ILE A 20 16.67 -3.09 -6.22
CA ILE A 20 18.01 -3.17 -5.64
C ILE A 20 19.07 -3.06 -6.73
N GLU A 21 18.96 -3.86 -7.80
CA GLU A 21 19.92 -3.82 -8.91
C GLU A 21 19.96 -2.44 -9.60
N ILE A 22 18.80 -1.81 -9.78
CA ILE A 22 18.74 -0.44 -10.34
C ILE A 22 19.35 0.58 -9.39
N ALA A 23 19.05 0.50 -8.09
CA ALA A 23 19.60 1.41 -7.10
C ALA A 23 21.12 1.28 -6.97
N GLU A 24 21.67 0.05 -7.03
CA GLU A 24 23.12 -0.19 -7.08
C GLU A 24 23.77 0.44 -8.32
N ARG A 25 23.17 0.26 -9.51
CA ARG A 25 23.68 0.85 -10.77
C ARG A 25 23.66 2.38 -10.74
N LEU A 26 22.67 2.97 -10.05
CA LEU A 26 22.53 4.43 -9.91
C LEU A 26 23.31 4.99 -8.71
N GLY A 27 23.84 4.14 -7.84
CA GLY A 27 24.52 4.54 -6.61
C GLY A 27 23.60 5.29 -5.64
N THR A 28 22.33 4.90 -5.53
CA THR A 28 21.29 5.56 -4.73
C THR A 28 20.61 4.61 -3.76
N GLU A 29 19.67 5.13 -2.97
CA GLU A 29 18.88 4.38 -1.99
C GLU A 29 17.45 4.15 -2.49
N ILE A 30 16.69 3.27 -1.80
CA ILE A 30 15.33 2.92 -2.14
C ILE A 30 14.35 3.53 -1.16
N VAL A 31 13.32 4.21 -1.67
CA VAL A 31 12.13 4.65 -0.93
C VAL A 31 11.04 3.59 -1.11
N SER A 32 10.73 2.83 -0.06
CA SER A 32 9.71 1.78 -0.13
C SER A 32 8.31 2.38 -0.13
N ALA A 33 7.49 2.00 -1.12
CA ALA A 33 6.08 2.34 -1.23
C ALA A 33 5.19 1.11 -0.95
N ASP A 34 5.44 0.44 0.18
CA ASP A 34 4.62 -0.67 0.67
C ASP A 34 4.07 -0.36 2.06
N SER A 35 2.75 -0.24 2.17
CA SER A 35 2.05 0.14 3.40
C SER A 35 2.00 -0.95 4.47
N ARG A 36 2.60 -2.12 4.22
CA ARG A 36 2.65 -3.22 5.19
C ARG A 36 4.08 -3.55 5.60
N GLN A 37 5.05 -3.45 4.70
CA GLN A 37 6.47 -3.65 5.00
C GLN A 37 7.05 -2.58 5.94
N ILE A 38 6.34 -1.49 6.16
CA ILE A 38 6.72 -0.44 7.10
C ILE A 38 6.69 -0.94 8.57
N TYR A 39 5.89 -1.96 8.88
CA TYR A 39 5.76 -2.52 10.24
C TYR A 39 6.83 -3.57 10.53
N ARG A 40 7.57 -3.38 11.63
CA ARG A 40 8.74 -4.20 12.00
C ARG A 40 8.41 -5.61 12.46
N ASP A 41 7.19 -5.83 12.97
CA ASP A 41 6.82 -7.08 13.65
C ASP A 41 6.25 -8.14 12.71
N ILE A 42 6.09 -7.83 11.42
CA ILE A 42 5.42 -8.69 10.44
C ILE A 42 6.21 -8.83 9.12
N PRO A 43 7.54 -9.07 9.15
CA PRO A 43 8.35 -9.10 7.94
C PRO A 43 8.03 -10.29 7.02
N ILE A 44 7.72 -11.46 7.55
CA ILE A 44 7.42 -12.66 6.75
C ILE A 44 6.10 -12.49 6.01
N GLY A 45 5.02 -12.18 6.72
CA GLY A 45 3.69 -12.06 6.13
C GLY A 45 3.56 -10.90 5.13
N THR A 46 4.45 -9.92 5.19
CA THR A 46 4.50 -8.80 4.25
C THR A 46 5.52 -9.00 3.12
N ALA A 47 6.32 -10.07 3.18
CA ALA A 47 7.47 -10.30 2.31
C ALA A 47 8.40 -9.07 2.27
N ALA A 48 8.74 -8.54 3.44
CA ALA A 48 9.70 -7.45 3.56
C ALA A 48 11.08 -7.89 3.03
N PRO A 49 11.91 -6.95 2.57
CA PRO A 49 13.28 -7.26 2.20
C PRO A 49 14.03 -7.95 3.34
N ASP A 50 14.74 -9.02 3.01
CA ASP A 50 15.57 -9.77 3.97
C ASP A 50 16.86 -9.01 4.34
N ALA A 51 17.59 -9.52 5.34
CA ALA A 51 18.82 -8.90 5.82
C ALA A 51 19.90 -8.76 4.72
N GLY A 52 19.98 -9.73 3.80
CA GLY A 52 20.90 -9.69 2.67
C GLY A 52 20.54 -8.59 1.68
N GLN A 53 19.25 -8.43 1.39
CA GLN A 53 18.72 -7.38 0.52
C GLN A 53 18.91 -5.98 1.14
N LEU A 54 18.64 -5.84 2.45
CA LEU A 54 18.83 -4.57 3.19
C LEU A 54 20.32 -4.18 3.31
N ALA A 55 21.22 -5.14 3.36
CA ALA A 55 22.67 -4.89 3.39
C ALA A 55 23.22 -4.39 2.04
N ARG A 56 22.57 -4.71 0.92
CA ARG A 56 22.99 -4.27 -0.42
C ARG A 56 22.66 -2.80 -0.68
N VAL A 57 21.43 -2.40 -0.33
CA VAL A 57 20.94 -1.03 -0.56
C VAL A 57 20.07 -0.62 0.62
N ARG A 58 20.25 0.59 1.10
CA ARG A 58 19.39 1.13 2.16
C ARG A 58 17.96 1.31 1.65
N HIS A 59 17.00 0.82 2.45
CA HIS A 59 15.57 0.99 2.21
C HIS A 59 14.96 1.90 3.28
N HIS A 60 14.33 2.99 2.85
CA HIS A 60 13.51 3.82 3.72
C HIS A 60 12.09 3.23 3.83
N PHE A 61 11.43 3.42 4.95
CA PHE A 61 10.05 2.94 5.23
C PHE A 61 9.91 1.41 5.22
N VAL A 62 10.93 0.68 5.67
CA VAL A 62 10.86 -0.77 5.92
C VAL A 62 11.16 -1.02 7.37
N GLY A 63 10.22 -1.65 8.10
CA GLY A 63 10.38 -2.01 9.51
C GLY A 63 10.58 -0.83 10.45
N THR A 64 10.05 0.34 10.14
CA THR A 64 10.27 1.58 10.91
C THR A 64 9.21 1.79 11.99
N LEU A 65 8.01 1.23 11.85
CA LEU A 65 6.86 1.46 12.74
C LEU A 65 6.50 0.22 13.58
N GLY A 66 5.92 0.44 14.75
CA GLY A 66 5.19 -0.57 15.52
C GLY A 66 3.78 -0.79 14.97
N LEU A 67 3.14 -1.91 15.33
CA LEU A 67 1.82 -2.29 14.81
C LEU A 67 0.68 -1.35 15.23
N ASP A 68 0.83 -0.67 16.35
CA ASP A 68 -0.13 0.27 16.94
C ASP A 68 0.02 1.71 16.41
N GLU A 69 1.12 1.98 15.71
CA GLU A 69 1.36 3.30 15.12
C GLU A 69 0.50 3.50 13.88
N TYR A 70 -0.26 4.59 13.88
CA TYR A 70 -1.06 4.98 12.72
C TYR A 70 -0.18 5.69 11.69
N PHE A 71 -0.28 5.25 10.43
CA PHE A 71 0.45 5.87 9.33
C PHE A 71 -0.43 5.97 8.08
N SER A 72 -0.83 7.17 7.77
CA SER A 72 -1.71 7.47 6.63
C SER A 72 -0.92 7.64 5.33
N ALA A 73 -1.63 7.63 4.20
CA ALA A 73 -1.02 7.92 2.91
C ALA A 73 -0.56 9.39 2.81
N ALA A 74 -1.20 10.31 3.53
CA ALA A 74 -0.79 11.71 3.60
C ALA A 74 0.50 11.89 4.41
N GLN A 75 0.64 11.19 5.54
CA GLN A 75 1.90 11.15 6.29
C GLN A 75 3.02 10.55 5.46
N TYR A 76 2.74 9.43 4.77
CA TYR A 76 3.70 8.83 3.85
C TYR A 76 4.12 9.81 2.75
N GLU A 77 3.18 10.55 2.13
CA GLU A 77 3.51 11.58 1.12
C GLU A 77 4.51 12.59 1.67
N ALA A 78 4.20 13.18 2.83
CA ALA A 78 5.03 14.22 3.44
C ALA A 78 6.44 13.70 3.74
N GLU A 79 6.56 12.59 4.48
CA GLU A 79 7.84 12.04 4.88
C GLU A 79 8.63 11.46 3.70
N ALA A 80 7.96 10.82 2.73
CA ALA A 80 8.64 10.30 1.53
C ALA A 80 9.19 11.42 0.66
N LEU A 81 8.49 12.56 0.53
CA LEU A 81 8.99 13.71 -0.20
C LEU A 81 10.20 14.36 0.49
N GLU A 82 10.26 14.39 1.82
CA GLU A 82 11.42 14.85 2.58
C GLU A 82 12.63 13.94 2.33
N VAL A 83 12.45 12.62 2.40
CA VAL A 83 13.51 11.64 2.09
C VAL A 83 13.98 11.79 0.65
N ILE A 84 13.06 11.89 -0.32
CA ILE A 84 13.39 12.08 -1.74
C ILE A 84 14.18 13.38 -1.94
N ALA A 85 13.77 14.48 -1.30
CA ALA A 85 14.48 15.76 -1.39
C ALA A 85 15.90 15.67 -0.81
N HIS A 86 16.05 14.99 0.33
CA HIS A 86 17.36 14.71 0.92
C HIS A 86 18.24 13.88 -0.03
N LEU A 87 17.74 12.78 -0.56
CA LEU A 87 18.47 11.94 -1.51
C LEU A 87 18.83 12.70 -2.78
N HIS A 88 17.95 13.57 -3.26
CA HIS A 88 18.24 14.44 -4.39
C HIS A 88 19.30 15.52 -4.11
N SER A 89 19.71 15.74 -2.87
CA SER A 89 20.87 16.60 -2.58
C SER A 89 22.20 15.94 -3.02
N CYS A 90 22.26 14.60 -3.03
CA CYS A 90 23.45 13.81 -3.35
C CYS A 90 23.33 13.04 -4.67
N HIS A 91 22.11 12.73 -5.12
CA HIS A 91 21.83 11.88 -6.29
C HIS A 91 20.93 12.59 -7.30
N ASN A 92 21.18 12.39 -8.60
CA ASN A 92 20.26 12.84 -9.64
C ASN A 92 19.03 11.96 -9.74
N ASP A 93 19.20 10.65 -9.54
CA ASP A 93 18.16 9.65 -9.62
C ASP A 93 17.90 9.03 -8.24
N VAL A 94 16.62 8.91 -7.87
CA VAL A 94 16.19 8.23 -6.65
C VAL A 94 15.22 7.12 -7.05
N VAL A 95 15.32 5.95 -6.42
CA VAL A 95 14.46 4.80 -6.71
C VAL A 95 13.34 4.72 -5.68
N MET A 96 12.09 4.68 -6.14
CA MET A 96 10.93 4.32 -5.32
C MET A 96 10.42 2.95 -5.73
N CYS A 97 10.22 2.03 -4.79
CA CYS A 97 9.79 0.67 -5.07
C CYS A 97 8.59 0.28 -4.20
N GLY A 98 7.50 -0.16 -4.81
CA GLY A 98 6.38 -0.67 -4.05
C GLY A 98 5.14 -1.02 -4.86
N GLY A 99 4.17 -1.63 -4.16
CA GLY A 99 2.91 -2.05 -4.74
C GLY A 99 1.68 -1.45 -4.07
N SER A 100 1.85 -0.60 -3.06
CA SER A 100 0.74 0.09 -2.39
C SER A 100 0.27 1.26 -3.25
N MET A 101 -0.82 1.04 -3.97
CA MET A 101 -1.38 1.96 -4.97
C MET A 101 -1.51 3.39 -4.43
N MET A 102 -2.07 3.52 -3.22
CA MET A 102 -2.25 4.84 -2.57
C MET A 102 -0.92 5.52 -2.23
N TYR A 103 0.12 4.78 -1.85
CA TYR A 103 1.44 5.36 -1.54
C TYR A 103 2.14 5.83 -2.82
N VAL A 104 2.06 5.03 -3.89
CA VAL A 104 2.60 5.41 -5.20
C VAL A 104 1.90 6.68 -5.71
N ASP A 105 0.55 6.70 -5.66
CA ASP A 105 -0.21 7.87 -6.10
C ASP A 105 0.06 9.10 -5.23
N ALA A 106 0.19 8.93 -3.91
CA ALA A 106 0.50 9.99 -2.96
C ALA A 106 1.80 10.74 -3.33
N VAL A 107 2.87 9.99 -3.58
CA VAL A 107 4.15 10.61 -3.98
C VAL A 107 4.10 11.15 -5.40
N CYS A 108 3.50 10.42 -6.35
CA CYS A 108 3.54 10.80 -7.77
C CYS A 108 2.56 11.92 -8.13
N ARG A 109 1.37 11.90 -7.54
CA ARG A 109 0.28 12.84 -7.89
C ARG A 109 -0.07 13.80 -6.75
N GLY A 110 0.19 13.40 -5.52
CA GLY A 110 -0.28 14.08 -4.33
C GLY A 110 -1.63 13.56 -3.85
N ILE A 111 -1.93 13.82 -2.60
CA ILE A 111 -3.23 13.59 -1.98
C ILE A 111 -3.88 14.94 -1.76
N ASP A 112 -5.21 15.00 -1.93
CA ASP A 112 -5.99 16.17 -1.58
C ASP A 112 -5.74 16.58 -0.12
N ASP A 113 -5.73 17.86 0.16
CA ASP A 113 -5.49 18.41 1.50
C ASP A 113 -6.69 18.17 2.42
N ILE A 114 -6.75 16.97 2.95
CA ILE A 114 -7.80 16.51 3.86
C ILE A 114 -7.29 16.65 5.29
N PRO A 115 -8.09 17.26 6.20
CA PRO A 115 -7.68 17.44 7.59
C PRO A 115 -7.48 16.09 8.30
N THR A 116 -6.58 16.07 9.27
CA THR A 116 -6.42 14.93 10.18
C THR A 116 -7.70 14.74 10.99
N ILE A 117 -8.22 13.54 10.99
CA ILE A 117 -9.47 13.20 11.69
C ILE A 117 -9.19 12.95 13.17
N SER A 118 -9.96 13.61 14.04
CA SER A 118 -9.86 13.36 15.47
C SER A 118 -10.33 11.95 15.83
N PRO A 119 -9.69 11.29 16.81
CA PRO A 119 -10.11 9.97 17.27
C PRO A 119 -11.57 9.93 17.74
N GLU A 120 -12.06 11.02 18.33
CA GLU A 120 -13.41 11.14 18.87
C GLU A 120 -14.47 11.06 17.75
N ILE A 121 -14.25 11.75 16.62
CA ILE A 121 -15.15 11.70 15.46
C ILE A 121 -15.20 10.27 14.91
N ARG A 122 -14.04 9.62 14.79
CA ARG A 122 -13.96 8.24 14.30
C ARG A 122 -14.70 7.28 15.23
N THR A 123 -14.45 7.35 16.51
CA THR A 123 -15.12 6.51 17.52
C THR A 123 -16.62 6.71 17.48
N HIS A 124 -17.09 7.95 17.48
CA HIS A 124 -18.52 8.29 17.40
C HIS A 124 -19.20 7.69 16.17
N LEU A 125 -18.58 7.78 14.99
CA LEU A 125 -19.16 7.22 13.75
C LEU A 125 -19.13 5.69 13.74
N MET A 126 -18.12 5.07 14.31
CA MET A 126 -18.05 3.61 14.44
C MET A 126 -19.12 3.08 15.41
N GLU A 127 -19.24 3.66 16.59
CA GLU A 127 -20.30 3.31 17.56
C GLU A 127 -21.69 3.49 16.97
N ARG A 128 -21.90 4.57 16.22
CA ARG A 128 -23.17 4.81 15.53
C ARG A 128 -23.43 3.75 14.47
N TYR A 129 -22.42 3.34 13.72
CA TYR A 129 -22.57 2.26 12.74
C TYR A 129 -22.94 0.92 13.43
N GLU A 130 -22.30 0.60 14.54
CA GLU A 130 -22.59 -0.63 15.29
C GLU A 130 -23.99 -0.64 15.90
N ARG A 131 -24.46 0.50 16.40
CA ARG A 131 -25.77 0.65 17.03
C ARG A 131 -26.92 0.74 16.02
N ASP A 132 -26.78 1.59 15.01
CA ASP A 132 -27.87 2.02 14.13
C ASP A 132 -27.75 1.47 12.70
N GLY A 133 -26.65 0.78 12.39
CA GLY A 133 -26.38 0.20 11.08
C GLY A 133 -25.99 1.24 10.00
N ILE A 134 -25.82 0.74 8.77
CA ILE A 134 -25.34 1.55 7.63
C ILE A 134 -26.34 2.62 7.19
N GLU A 135 -27.64 2.40 7.40
CA GLU A 135 -28.68 3.32 6.94
C GLU A 135 -28.61 4.69 7.61
N SER A 136 -28.30 4.71 8.91
CA SER A 136 -28.10 5.96 9.66
C SER A 136 -26.95 6.80 9.10
N LEU A 137 -25.90 6.13 8.61
CA LEU A 137 -24.75 6.77 7.98
C LEU A 137 -25.07 7.30 6.58
N ARG A 138 -25.87 6.55 5.80
CA ARG A 138 -26.35 6.97 4.47
C ARG A 138 -27.16 8.25 4.55
N ILE A 139 -28.12 8.31 5.49
CA ILE A 139 -28.95 9.50 5.72
C ILE A 139 -28.07 10.69 6.08
N SER A 140 -27.08 10.51 6.95
CA SER A 140 -26.17 11.59 7.32
C SER A 140 -25.32 12.06 6.15
N LEU A 141 -24.78 11.12 5.35
CA LEU A 141 -23.98 11.47 4.19
C LEU A 141 -24.81 12.24 3.16
N LEU A 142 -26.06 11.86 2.95
CA LEU A 142 -26.97 12.61 2.08
C LEU A 142 -27.16 14.06 2.56
N GLY A 143 -27.20 14.29 3.89
CA GLY A 143 -27.32 15.62 4.46
C GLY A 143 -26.03 16.45 4.39
N TYR A 144 -24.88 15.85 4.66
CA TYR A 144 -23.59 16.56 4.67
C TYR A 144 -22.94 16.71 3.29
N ASP A 145 -23.12 15.72 2.40
CA ASP A 145 -22.49 15.70 1.08
C ASP A 145 -23.36 14.94 0.06
N PRO A 146 -24.42 15.61 -0.48
CA PRO A 146 -25.28 15.00 -1.49
C PRO A 146 -24.55 14.61 -2.78
N GLU A 147 -23.46 15.29 -3.12
CA GLU A 147 -22.69 15.02 -4.31
C GLU A 147 -21.91 13.72 -4.15
N TYR A 148 -21.18 13.56 -3.07
CA TYR A 148 -20.45 12.31 -2.80
C TYR A 148 -21.39 11.14 -2.58
N TYR A 149 -22.56 11.36 -1.96
CA TYR A 149 -23.59 10.33 -1.78
C TYR A 149 -24.01 9.68 -3.10
N ARG A 150 -24.12 10.46 -4.20
CA ARG A 150 -24.47 9.94 -5.53
C ARG A 150 -23.37 9.10 -6.19
N MET A 151 -22.13 9.29 -5.76
CA MET A 151 -20.95 8.67 -6.39
C MET A 151 -20.43 7.46 -5.62
N VAL A 152 -20.61 7.43 -4.29
CA VAL A 152 -20.06 6.39 -3.43
C VAL A 152 -20.86 5.10 -3.53
N ASP A 153 -20.16 3.96 -3.41
CA ASP A 153 -20.84 2.68 -3.15
C ASP A 153 -21.50 2.71 -1.77
N LEU A 154 -22.81 2.85 -1.75
CA LEU A 154 -23.61 2.96 -0.51
C LEU A 154 -23.58 1.69 0.35
N ASN A 155 -23.10 0.56 -0.15
CA ASN A 155 -22.88 -0.64 0.65
C ASN A 155 -21.50 -0.66 1.33
N ASN A 156 -20.62 0.27 0.99
CA ASN A 156 -19.30 0.37 1.56
C ASN A 156 -19.28 1.31 2.76
N HIS A 157 -19.64 0.78 3.95
CA HIS A 157 -19.67 1.54 5.19
C HIS A 157 -18.34 2.29 5.49
N ARG A 158 -17.19 1.71 5.12
CA ARG A 158 -15.87 2.35 5.36
C ARG A 158 -15.71 3.64 4.55
N ARG A 159 -16.18 3.66 3.30
CA ARG A 159 -16.14 4.88 2.46
C ARG A 159 -17.12 5.93 2.96
N ILE A 160 -18.29 5.50 3.43
CA ILE A 160 -19.29 6.41 4.00
C ILE A 160 -18.76 7.03 5.30
N ILE A 161 -18.22 6.21 6.21
CA ILE A 161 -17.62 6.69 7.47
C ILE A 161 -16.50 7.67 7.15
N HIS A 162 -15.57 7.32 6.27
CA HIS A 162 -14.45 8.21 5.90
C HIS A 162 -14.92 9.57 5.36
N ALA A 163 -15.94 9.60 4.52
CA ALA A 163 -16.50 10.85 4.03
C ALA A 163 -17.16 11.67 5.15
N LEU A 164 -17.91 11.02 6.03
CA LEU A 164 -18.52 11.68 7.19
C LEU A 164 -17.49 12.19 8.20
N GLU A 165 -16.42 11.42 8.47
CA GLU A 165 -15.29 11.86 9.28
C GLU A 165 -14.75 13.21 8.77
N ILE A 166 -14.54 13.30 7.47
CA ILE A 166 -14.00 14.51 6.82
C ILE A 166 -15.02 15.66 6.89
N CYS A 167 -16.27 15.41 6.55
CA CYS A 167 -17.32 16.43 6.62
C CYS A 167 -17.45 17.01 8.03
N LEU A 168 -17.42 16.16 9.06
CA LEU A 168 -17.53 16.59 10.46
C LEU A 168 -16.27 17.33 10.92
N GLN A 169 -15.07 16.89 10.50
CA GLN A 169 -13.80 17.50 10.88
C GLN A 169 -13.58 18.83 10.18
N ALA A 170 -13.88 18.91 8.88
CA ALA A 170 -13.63 20.09 8.06
C ALA A 170 -14.78 21.13 8.11
N GLY A 171 -15.99 20.71 8.48
CA GLY A 171 -17.19 21.55 8.41
C GLY A 171 -17.68 21.85 6.99
N VAL A 172 -17.14 21.14 5.98
CA VAL A 172 -17.49 21.28 4.55
C VAL A 172 -17.70 19.92 3.92
N PRO A 173 -18.43 19.80 2.79
CA PRO A 173 -18.60 18.54 2.08
C PRO A 173 -17.24 17.91 1.67
N TYR A 174 -17.10 16.60 1.83
CA TYR A 174 -15.91 15.89 1.38
C TYR A 174 -15.66 16.03 -0.12
N SER A 175 -16.73 16.07 -0.93
CA SER A 175 -16.64 16.29 -2.39
C SER A 175 -15.92 17.59 -2.73
N SER A 176 -16.10 18.67 -1.94
CA SER A 176 -15.45 19.96 -2.16
C SER A 176 -13.93 19.94 -1.89
N LEU A 177 -13.45 19.02 -1.07
CA LEU A 177 -12.02 18.84 -0.77
C LEU A 177 -11.34 17.88 -1.75
N ARG A 178 -12.12 17.14 -2.54
CA ARG A 178 -11.60 16.23 -3.56
C ARG A 178 -11.39 16.95 -4.88
N THR A 179 -10.28 17.64 -5.01
CA THR A 179 -9.94 18.33 -6.26
C THR A 179 -9.45 17.34 -7.32
N GLY A 180 -8.78 16.27 -6.91
CA GLY A 180 -8.16 15.31 -7.80
C GLY A 180 -7.00 15.87 -8.61
N ASP A 181 -6.56 17.09 -8.30
CA ASP A 181 -5.50 17.79 -9.01
C ASP A 181 -4.13 17.17 -8.67
N ALA A 182 -3.32 16.97 -9.70
CA ALA A 182 -1.97 16.51 -9.49
C ALA A 182 -1.08 17.64 -8.98
N LYS A 183 -0.51 17.47 -7.78
CA LYS A 183 0.49 18.39 -7.22
C LYS A 183 1.76 18.35 -8.04
N LYS A 184 2.32 19.51 -8.39
CA LYS A 184 3.59 19.60 -9.11
C LYS A 184 4.75 19.11 -8.20
N ARG A 185 5.62 18.29 -8.77
CA ARG A 185 6.83 17.82 -8.09
C ARG A 185 8.07 18.53 -8.63
N PRO A 186 9.09 18.79 -7.78
CA PRO A 186 10.33 19.48 -8.21
C PRO A 186 11.30 18.53 -8.96
N PHE A 187 10.86 17.37 -9.38
CA PHE A 187 11.61 16.35 -10.11
C PHE A 187 10.75 15.68 -11.18
N GLU A 188 11.40 15.10 -12.17
CA GLU A 188 10.73 14.24 -13.17
C GLU A 188 10.37 12.89 -12.55
N ILE A 189 9.21 12.35 -12.94
CA ILE A 189 8.76 11.04 -12.47
C ILE A 189 8.72 10.08 -13.65
N VAL A 190 9.52 9.00 -13.56
CA VAL A 190 9.52 7.90 -14.54
C VAL A 190 8.83 6.71 -13.89
N LYS A 191 7.61 6.40 -14.34
CA LYS A 191 6.80 5.30 -13.78
C LYS A 191 6.96 4.04 -14.61
N ILE A 192 7.46 2.97 -13.98
CA ILE A 192 7.71 1.67 -14.63
C ILE A 192 6.94 0.60 -13.83
N ALA A 193 6.08 -0.15 -14.50
CA ALA A 193 5.38 -1.28 -13.91
C ALA A 193 5.89 -2.60 -14.50
N LEU A 194 6.29 -3.49 -13.59
CA LEU A 194 6.72 -4.83 -13.97
C LEU A 194 5.51 -5.72 -14.25
N ASN A 195 5.58 -6.51 -15.32
CA ASN A 195 4.55 -7.48 -15.68
C ASN A 195 5.15 -8.77 -16.24
N MET A 196 4.38 -9.84 -16.14
CA MET A 196 4.69 -11.15 -16.73
C MET A 196 3.40 -11.89 -17.05
N PRO A 197 3.44 -13.00 -17.82
CA PRO A 197 2.27 -13.83 -18.06
C PRO A 197 1.58 -14.23 -16.75
N ARG A 198 0.25 -14.14 -16.74
CA ARG A 198 -0.58 -14.31 -15.53
C ARG A 198 -0.35 -15.65 -14.83
N GLU A 199 -0.17 -16.71 -15.59
CA GLU A 199 0.06 -18.05 -15.04
C GLU A 199 1.37 -18.10 -14.26
N GLN A 200 2.44 -17.54 -14.82
CA GLN A 200 3.75 -17.45 -14.16
C GLN A 200 3.69 -16.60 -12.89
N LEU A 201 2.97 -15.48 -12.92
CA LEU A 201 2.78 -14.65 -11.73
C LEU A 201 2.04 -15.40 -10.63
N PHE A 202 0.99 -16.15 -10.99
CA PHE A 202 0.20 -16.91 -10.02
C PHE A 202 0.97 -18.06 -9.42
N ASP A 203 1.77 -18.75 -10.21
CA ASP A 203 2.67 -19.79 -9.72
C ASP A 203 3.74 -19.21 -8.77
N ARG A 204 4.36 -18.08 -9.10
CA ARG A 204 5.27 -17.38 -8.19
C ARG A 204 4.60 -16.96 -6.88
N ILE A 205 3.38 -16.45 -6.94
CA ILE A 205 2.60 -16.11 -5.74
C ILE A 205 2.38 -17.35 -4.86
N ASN A 206 1.96 -18.45 -5.45
CA ASN A 206 1.70 -19.68 -4.70
C ASN A 206 2.99 -20.19 -4.02
N ARG A 207 4.08 -20.32 -4.77
CA ARG A 207 5.40 -20.71 -4.22
C ARG A 207 5.89 -19.78 -3.12
N ARG A 208 5.66 -18.48 -3.26
CA ARG A 208 6.03 -17.52 -2.22
C ARG A 208 5.23 -17.72 -0.93
N VAL A 209 3.95 -18.03 -1.00
CA VAL A 209 3.14 -18.34 0.19
C VAL A 209 3.65 -19.62 0.86
N ASP A 210 4.00 -20.64 0.06
CA ASP A 210 4.58 -21.88 0.61
C ASP A 210 5.92 -21.61 1.31
N ALA A 211 6.78 -20.77 0.73
CA ALA A 211 8.02 -20.33 1.35
C ALA A 211 7.79 -19.56 2.67
N MET A 212 6.85 -18.61 2.70
CA MET A 212 6.46 -17.88 3.92
C MET A 212 6.02 -18.83 5.04
N MET A 213 5.27 -19.88 4.71
CA MET A 213 4.88 -20.89 5.71
C MET A 213 6.08 -21.64 6.29
N LEU A 214 7.06 -21.96 5.44
CA LEU A 214 8.31 -22.59 5.87
C LEU A 214 9.20 -21.65 6.70
N GLU A 215 9.21 -20.36 6.37
CA GLU A 215 9.94 -19.31 7.08
C GLU A 215 9.32 -18.96 8.43
N GLY A 216 8.08 -19.40 8.71
CA GLY A 216 7.43 -19.21 10.01
C GLY A 216 6.29 -18.20 10.03
N LEU A 217 5.57 -18.01 8.92
CA LEU A 217 4.39 -17.12 8.88
C LEU A 217 3.35 -17.46 9.96
N GLU A 218 3.14 -18.76 10.25
CA GLU A 218 2.19 -19.15 11.30
C GLU A 218 2.65 -18.69 12.68
N GLN A 219 3.95 -18.82 12.98
CA GLN A 219 4.54 -18.37 14.24
C GLN A 219 4.50 -16.84 14.36
N GLU A 220 4.83 -16.13 13.29
CA GLU A 220 4.72 -14.68 13.23
C GLU A 220 3.27 -14.22 13.48
N ALA A 221 2.31 -14.82 12.79
CA ALA A 221 0.89 -14.53 12.97
C ALA A 221 0.40 -14.83 14.40
N ARG A 222 0.87 -15.93 14.99
CA ARG A 222 0.51 -16.31 16.37
C ARG A 222 1.04 -15.32 17.40
N LYS A 223 2.25 -14.80 17.20
CA LYS A 223 2.86 -13.77 18.06
C LYS A 223 2.02 -12.48 18.09
N VAL A 224 1.50 -12.06 16.95
CA VAL A 224 0.74 -10.82 16.82
C VAL A 224 -0.78 -11.01 16.96
N TYR A 225 -1.26 -12.25 17.14
CA TYR A 225 -2.68 -12.58 17.24
C TYR A 225 -3.44 -11.82 18.36
N PRO A 226 -2.85 -11.54 19.55
CA PRO A 226 -3.51 -10.70 20.56
C PRO A 226 -3.86 -9.30 20.04
N LEU A 227 -3.12 -8.80 19.06
CA LEU A 227 -3.29 -7.47 18.44
C LEU A 227 -4.13 -7.51 17.15
N ARG A 228 -4.82 -8.61 16.85
CA ARG A 228 -5.54 -8.85 15.59
C ARG A 228 -6.59 -7.81 15.21
N HIS A 229 -7.03 -7.00 16.17
CA HIS A 229 -7.96 -5.89 15.97
C HIS A 229 -7.31 -4.68 15.27
N LEU A 230 -5.98 -4.57 15.29
CA LEU A 230 -5.26 -3.45 14.71
C LEU A 230 -5.37 -3.44 13.17
N ASN A 231 -5.49 -2.23 12.59
CA ASN A 231 -5.60 -2.06 11.15
C ASN A 231 -4.33 -2.49 10.40
N SER A 232 -3.17 -2.40 11.01
CA SER A 232 -1.88 -2.88 10.48
C SER A 232 -1.94 -4.37 10.11
N LEU A 233 -2.67 -5.18 10.88
CA LEU A 233 -2.87 -6.61 10.69
C LEU A 233 -4.06 -6.97 9.78
N ASN A 234 -4.83 -5.97 9.31
CA ASN A 234 -5.92 -6.17 8.37
C ASN A 234 -5.40 -6.40 6.94
N THR A 235 -4.63 -7.44 6.73
CA THR A 235 -3.99 -7.77 5.46
C THR A 235 -4.07 -9.27 5.15
N VAL A 236 -3.83 -9.63 3.89
CA VAL A 236 -3.75 -11.04 3.46
C VAL A 236 -2.57 -11.72 4.17
N GLY A 237 -2.76 -12.94 4.56
CA GLY A 237 -1.84 -13.71 5.39
C GLY A 237 -2.33 -13.77 6.82
N PHE A 238 -2.40 -12.63 7.49
CA PHE A 238 -2.79 -12.57 8.90
C PHE A 238 -4.27 -12.86 9.12
N LYS A 239 -5.16 -12.30 8.31
CA LYS A 239 -6.60 -12.58 8.43
C LYS A 239 -6.95 -14.06 8.33
N GLU A 240 -6.33 -14.75 7.40
CA GLU A 240 -6.55 -16.17 7.17
C GLU A 240 -5.96 -17.00 8.31
N MET A 241 -4.75 -16.64 8.80
CA MET A 241 -4.14 -17.29 9.96
C MET A 241 -4.97 -17.04 11.23
N PHE A 242 -5.49 -15.85 11.43
CA PHE A 242 -6.38 -15.55 12.57
C PHE A 242 -7.68 -16.36 12.49
N ALA A 243 -8.29 -16.48 11.32
CA ALA A 243 -9.46 -17.33 11.14
C ALA A 243 -9.18 -18.83 11.41
N TYR A 244 -7.96 -19.28 11.14
CA TYR A 244 -7.50 -20.60 11.55
C TYR A 244 -7.35 -20.68 13.07
N PHE A 245 -6.75 -19.69 13.73
CA PHE A 245 -6.60 -19.68 15.19
C PHE A 245 -7.93 -19.58 15.94
N ASP A 246 -8.93 -18.90 15.34
CA ASP A 246 -10.31 -18.85 15.83
C ASP A 246 -11.10 -20.14 15.58
N GLY A 247 -10.51 -21.16 14.93
CA GLY A 247 -11.16 -22.44 14.61
C GLY A 247 -12.21 -22.37 13.47
N THR A 248 -12.29 -21.23 12.77
CA THR A 248 -13.25 -21.04 11.66
C THR A 248 -12.76 -21.63 10.34
N LEU A 249 -11.45 -21.86 10.22
CA LEU A 249 -10.80 -22.49 9.06
C LEU A 249 -9.86 -23.62 9.52
N SER A 250 -9.68 -24.64 8.67
CA SER A 250 -8.53 -25.53 8.81
C SER A 250 -7.25 -24.81 8.37
N ARG A 251 -6.09 -25.28 8.85
CA ARG A 251 -4.77 -24.75 8.46
C ARG A 251 -4.58 -24.75 6.94
N ASP A 252 -4.86 -25.86 6.29
CA ASP A 252 -4.70 -25.99 4.84
C ASP A 252 -5.65 -25.07 4.06
N THR A 253 -6.90 -24.92 4.54
CA THR A 253 -7.85 -23.97 3.96
C THR A 253 -7.36 -22.54 4.11
N ALA A 254 -6.75 -22.17 5.24
CA ALA A 254 -6.18 -20.85 5.45
C ALA A 254 -5.05 -20.55 4.45
N ILE A 255 -4.13 -21.51 4.25
CA ILE A 255 -3.02 -21.40 3.29
C ILE A 255 -3.55 -21.20 1.86
N GLU A 256 -4.51 -22.03 1.43
CA GLU A 256 -5.11 -21.89 0.09
C GLU A 256 -5.86 -20.55 -0.09
N ARG A 257 -6.51 -20.04 0.97
CA ARG A 257 -7.11 -18.71 0.95
C ARG A 257 -6.08 -17.60 0.86
N ILE A 258 -4.92 -17.72 1.54
CA ILE A 258 -3.81 -16.75 1.41
C ILE A 258 -3.35 -16.70 -0.05
N LYS A 259 -3.08 -17.84 -0.68
CA LYS A 259 -2.70 -17.93 -2.11
C LYS A 259 -3.75 -17.26 -2.99
N LYS A 260 -5.03 -17.63 -2.82
CA LYS A 260 -6.16 -17.07 -3.58
C LYS A 260 -6.26 -15.54 -3.41
N ASN A 261 -6.25 -15.06 -2.17
CA ASN A 261 -6.45 -13.64 -1.86
C ASN A 261 -5.26 -12.79 -2.30
N THR A 262 -4.04 -13.34 -2.25
CA THR A 262 -2.83 -12.70 -2.82
C THR A 262 -2.96 -12.55 -4.35
N ARG A 263 -3.43 -13.58 -5.06
CA ARG A 263 -3.71 -13.49 -6.50
C ARG A 263 -4.80 -12.45 -6.83
N VAL A 264 -5.85 -12.35 -5.99
CA VAL A 264 -6.88 -11.32 -6.13
C VAL A 264 -6.29 -9.93 -5.92
N TYR A 265 -5.43 -9.76 -4.92
CA TYR A 265 -4.74 -8.49 -4.67
C TYR A 265 -3.82 -8.09 -5.82
N ALA A 266 -3.04 -9.02 -6.36
CA ALA A 266 -2.21 -8.80 -7.54
C ALA A 266 -3.03 -8.31 -8.76
N LYS A 267 -4.21 -8.89 -8.99
CA LYS A 267 -5.13 -8.43 -10.06
C LYS A 267 -5.61 -6.99 -9.80
N LYS A 268 -5.94 -6.63 -8.56
CA LYS A 268 -6.36 -5.26 -8.21
C LYS A 268 -5.23 -4.26 -8.50
N GLN A 269 -3.99 -4.61 -8.16
CA GLN A 269 -2.82 -3.76 -8.46
C GLN A 269 -2.65 -3.58 -9.98
N LEU A 270 -2.70 -4.64 -10.76
CA LEU A 270 -2.62 -4.56 -12.23
C LEU A 270 -3.72 -3.67 -12.81
N THR A 271 -4.97 -3.86 -12.37
CA THR A 271 -6.10 -3.02 -12.81
C THR A 271 -5.93 -1.56 -12.42
N TRP A 272 -5.34 -1.28 -11.26
CA TRP A 272 -5.08 0.08 -10.80
C TRP A 272 -4.03 0.77 -11.65
N PHE A 273 -2.87 0.15 -11.79
CA PHE A 273 -1.75 0.73 -12.54
C PHE A 273 -2.04 0.83 -14.03
N ALA A 274 -2.88 -0.03 -14.60
CA ALA A 274 -3.29 0.05 -16.01
C ALA A 274 -4.15 1.28 -16.35
N LYS A 275 -4.68 1.99 -15.35
CA LYS A 275 -5.42 3.25 -15.57
C LYS A 275 -4.52 4.45 -15.80
N ASP A 276 -3.26 4.35 -15.43
CA ASP A 276 -2.29 5.43 -15.61
C ASP A 276 -1.53 5.24 -16.93
N SER A 277 -1.87 6.06 -17.92
CA SER A 277 -1.26 6.02 -19.25
C SER A 277 0.22 6.42 -19.29
N GLN A 278 0.74 7.01 -18.22
CA GLN A 278 2.16 7.39 -18.10
C GLN A 278 3.04 6.23 -17.62
N ILE A 279 2.45 5.10 -17.23
CA ILE A 279 3.21 3.92 -16.80
C ILE A 279 3.76 3.16 -18.02
N ILE A 280 5.06 2.95 -18.01
CA ILE A 280 5.76 2.11 -18.97
C ILE A 280 5.82 0.69 -18.42
N TRP A 281 5.24 -0.26 -19.16
CA TRP A 281 5.22 -1.67 -18.77
C TRP A 281 6.42 -2.41 -19.32
N CYS A 282 7.10 -3.21 -18.50
CA CYS A 282 8.20 -4.08 -18.95
C CYS A 282 8.22 -5.42 -18.20
N GLU A 283 9.05 -6.33 -18.68
CA GLU A 283 9.36 -7.57 -17.97
C GLU A 283 10.12 -7.30 -16.65
N PRO A 284 10.06 -8.22 -15.65
CA PRO A 284 10.69 -8.02 -14.35
C PRO A 284 12.19 -8.30 -14.39
N SER A 285 12.94 -7.50 -15.13
CA SER A 285 14.41 -7.52 -15.19
C SER A 285 14.99 -6.12 -15.02
N ALA A 286 16.16 -6.03 -14.40
CA ALA A 286 16.86 -4.76 -14.22
C ALA A 286 17.32 -4.19 -15.57
N ASP A 287 17.65 -5.03 -16.55
CA ASP A 287 18.09 -4.58 -17.87
C ASP A 287 16.92 -3.97 -18.66
N ALA A 288 15.70 -4.53 -18.55
CA ALA A 288 14.52 -3.94 -19.15
C ALA A 288 14.22 -2.55 -18.54
N VAL A 289 14.33 -2.41 -17.22
CA VAL A 289 14.17 -1.12 -16.54
C VAL A 289 15.28 -0.14 -16.94
N ALA A 290 16.53 -0.59 -16.96
CA ALA A 290 17.69 0.23 -17.35
C ALA A 290 17.55 0.79 -18.78
N SER A 291 17.02 0.01 -19.71
CA SER A 291 16.79 0.45 -21.08
C SER A 291 15.76 1.58 -21.20
N ILE A 292 14.79 1.63 -20.28
CA ILE A 292 13.75 2.68 -20.23
C ILE A 292 14.31 3.99 -19.66
N ILE A 293 15.07 3.89 -18.55
CA ILE A 293 15.58 5.08 -17.85
C ILE A 293 16.80 5.69 -18.54
N ARG A 294 17.36 5.03 -19.55
CA ARG A 294 18.53 5.45 -20.33
C ARG A 294 19.66 5.95 -19.43
N PHE A 295 20.57 5.06 -19.10
CA PHE A 295 21.84 5.44 -18.43
C PHE A 295 22.68 6.32 -19.32
#